data_96fe38bc36e301e658b53b01204b7521
#
_entry.id   96fe38bc36e301e658b53b01204b7521
#
_cell.length_a   1.000
_cell.length_b   1.000
_cell.length_c   1.000
_cell.angle_alpha   90.00
_cell.angle_beta   90.00
_cell.angle_gamma   90.00
#
_symmetry.space_group_name_H-M   'P 1'
#
loop_
_entity.id
_entity.type
_entity.pdbx_description
1 polymer ?
#
loop_
_entity_poly.entity_id
_entity_poly.type
_entity_poly.pdbx_seq_one_letter_code
_entity_poly.pdbx_strand_id
1 'polypeptide(L)'
;MDIRAAEISAILKDQIKNFGQEAEVTEVGQVLSVGDGIARVYGLDNVQAGEMVEFENGTRGMALNLETDNVGIVIFGADREIKEGQTVKRTRAIVDTPVGKGLLGRVVDALGNPIDGKGPIQADKRMRVDVKAPGIIPRKSVNEPMATGLKAIDALIPIGRGQRELIIGDRQTGKTAIALDTILNQKPLNAQPDENIKLYCVYVAIGQKRSTVAQFVKVLEEQGALEYSVIVAATASDPAPMQYIAPFTGCTMGEYFRDNGMHAVIIYDDLSKQAVAYRQMSLLLRRPPGREAYPGDVFYLHSRLLERAAKLNKEHGSGSLTALPVIETQANDVSAYIPTNVISITDGQIFLETDLFFQGIRPAVNVGLSVSRVGSSAQTKAMKKVAGKIKGELAQYREMAAFAQFGSDLDASTQRLLNRGSRLTELLKQPQFSPLKMEEQVCVIWAGTNGYLDALPLAKVRPFEDGLLSLLRGKNVEILNSIRESRDLSDDTAAKLKTVVEAFTKTLA
;
A
#
# COMPACT_ATOMS: atom_id res chain seq x y z
N MET A 1 27.00 6.64 25.54
CA MET A 1 28.36 7.18 25.84
C MET A 1 28.19 8.64 26.14
N ASP A 2 28.56 9.05 27.30
CA ASP A 2 28.60 10.48 27.60
C ASP A 2 29.76 11.09 26.81
N ILE A 3 29.48 12.16 26.08
CA ILE A 3 30.52 12.91 25.36
C ILE A 3 31.48 13.40 26.42
N ARG A 4 32.73 12.98 26.32
CA ARG A 4 33.75 13.36 27.33
C ARG A 4 34.02 14.86 27.19
N ALA A 5 33.95 15.60 28.26
CA ALA A 5 34.30 17.03 28.29
C ALA A 5 35.68 17.33 27.65
N ALA A 6 36.57 16.35 27.65
CA ALA A 6 37.86 16.41 26.99
C ALA A 6 37.80 16.46 25.45
N GLU A 7 36.80 15.82 24.84
CA GLU A 7 36.62 15.80 23.38
C GLU A 7 36.06 17.15 22.91
N ILE A 8 35.07 17.68 23.61
CA ILE A 8 34.55 19.03 23.38
C ILE A 8 35.66 20.08 23.57
N SER A 9 36.50 19.94 24.60
CA SER A 9 37.60 20.84 24.84
C SER A 9 38.70 20.78 23.76
N ALA A 10 38.95 19.59 23.19
CA ALA A 10 39.89 19.44 22.07
C ALA A 10 39.35 20.12 20.79
N ILE A 11 38.10 19.94 20.50
CA ILE A 11 37.42 20.57 19.33
C ILE A 11 37.40 22.09 19.49
N LEU A 12 37.03 22.59 20.68
CA LEU A 12 37.02 24.02 20.96
C LEU A 12 38.42 24.66 20.85
N LYS A 13 39.48 23.94 21.28
CA LYS A 13 40.86 24.42 21.13
C LYS A 13 41.28 24.52 19.66
N ASP A 14 40.83 23.59 18.83
CA ASP A 14 41.13 23.60 17.40
C ASP A 14 40.36 24.71 16.66
N GLN A 15 39.09 24.93 17.05
CA GLN A 15 38.29 26.04 16.56
C GLN A 15 38.83 27.41 16.97
N ILE A 16 39.34 27.56 18.18
CA ILE A 16 39.97 28.80 18.65
C ILE A 16 41.26 29.10 17.88
N LYS A 17 42.02 28.09 17.46
CA LYS A 17 43.21 28.27 16.59
C LYS A 17 42.88 28.74 15.19
N ASN A 18 41.66 28.44 14.70
CA ASN A 18 41.20 28.76 13.36
C ASN A 18 40.26 29.99 13.31
N PHE A 19 40.21 30.81 14.37
CA PHE A 19 39.29 31.93 14.58
C PHE A 19 39.38 33.09 13.55
N GLY A 20 40.19 32.96 12.51
CA GLY A 20 40.23 33.90 11.38
C GLY A 20 39.32 33.59 10.19
N GLN A 21 38.51 32.52 10.27
CA GLN A 21 37.58 32.15 9.19
C GLN A 21 36.12 32.10 9.70
N GLU A 22 35.66 33.24 10.24
CA GLU A 22 34.34 33.31 10.91
C GLU A 22 33.10 33.09 10.03
N ALA A 23 33.21 33.00 8.73
CA ALA A 23 32.05 32.91 7.83
C ALA A 23 31.57 31.45 7.56
N GLU A 24 32.31 30.42 7.89
CA GLU A 24 32.00 29.05 7.55
C GLU A 24 31.59 28.14 8.73
N VAL A 25 31.88 28.51 9.98
CA VAL A 25 31.77 27.65 11.16
C VAL A 25 30.33 27.21 11.46
N THR A 26 29.32 27.99 11.14
CA THR A 26 27.90 27.70 11.37
C THR A 26 27.31 26.72 10.33
N GLU A 27 28.00 26.50 9.24
CA GLU A 27 27.55 25.65 8.11
C GLU A 27 28.22 24.29 8.08
N VAL A 28 29.22 24.09 8.93
CA VAL A 28 30.08 22.89 8.98
C VAL A 28 30.10 22.34 10.40
N GLY A 29 30.05 21.03 10.53
CA GLY A 29 30.20 20.31 11.79
C GLY A 29 31.28 19.25 11.71
N GLN A 30 31.59 18.64 12.85
CA GLN A 30 32.51 17.52 12.98
C GLN A 30 31.83 16.30 13.58
N VAL A 31 32.13 15.13 13.05
CA VAL A 31 31.65 13.87 13.56
C VAL A 31 32.27 13.58 14.93
N LEU A 32 31.46 13.49 15.97
CA LEU A 32 31.88 13.09 17.32
C LEU A 32 31.88 11.58 17.50
N SER A 33 30.89 10.90 16.93
CA SER A 33 30.78 9.46 16.96
C SER A 33 29.93 8.99 15.78
N VAL A 34 30.19 7.78 15.30
CA VAL A 34 29.45 7.15 14.21
C VAL A 34 29.32 5.66 14.48
N GLY A 35 28.18 5.09 14.15
CA GLY A 35 27.88 3.66 14.22
C GLY A 35 26.41 3.37 14.03
N ASP A 36 26.12 2.18 13.50
CA ASP A 36 24.75 1.66 13.29
C ASP A 36 23.83 2.59 12.46
N GLY A 37 24.42 3.31 11.50
CA GLY A 37 23.69 4.24 10.64
C GLY A 37 23.36 5.60 11.27
N ILE A 38 23.94 5.91 12.44
CA ILE A 38 23.77 7.18 13.16
C ILE A 38 25.12 7.86 13.32
N ALA A 39 25.17 9.17 13.10
CA ALA A 39 26.29 10.01 13.47
C ALA A 39 25.84 11.08 14.49
N ARG A 40 26.68 11.36 15.46
CA ARG A 40 26.57 12.54 16.32
C ARG A 40 27.59 13.57 15.87
N VAL A 41 27.11 14.76 15.63
CA VAL A 41 27.94 15.83 15.03
C VAL A 41 27.91 17.05 15.92
N TYR A 42 29.05 17.59 16.19
CA TYR A 42 29.23 18.88 16.86
C TYR A 42 29.22 20.00 15.84
N GLY A 43 28.68 21.14 16.22
CA GLY A 43 28.44 22.26 15.30
C GLY A 43 27.12 22.12 14.54
N LEU A 44 27.02 22.69 13.35
CA LEU A 44 25.77 22.77 12.59
C LEU A 44 24.67 23.52 13.34
N ASP A 45 25.03 24.64 13.99
CA ASP A 45 24.15 25.37 14.91
C ASP A 45 22.84 25.84 14.28
N ASN A 46 22.81 26.06 12.97
CA ASN A 46 21.65 26.53 12.24
C ASN A 46 20.93 25.43 11.45
N VAL A 47 21.32 24.14 11.59
CA VAL A 47 20.68 23.04 10.89
C VAL A 47 19.23 22.88 11.35
N GLN A 48 18.34 22.54 10.43
CA GLN A 48 16.94 22.28 10.73
C GLN A 48 16.68 20.78 10.83
N ALA A 49 15.70 20.39 11.63
CA ALA A 49 15.22 19.00 11.64
C ALA A 49 14.67 18.63 10.25
N GLY A 50 15.10 17.47 9.72
CA GLY A 50 14.77 17.03 8.37
C GLY A 50 15.67 17.61 7.27
N GLU A 51 16.64 18.45 7.63
CA GLU A 51 17.61 18.98 6.66
C GLU A 51 18.64 17.92 6.28
N MET A 52 18.96 17.86 4.99
CA MET A 52 20.02 17.01 4.47
C MET A 52 21.38 17.59 4.80
N VAL A 53 22.31 16.73 5.15
CA VAL A 53 23.72 17.01 5.34
C VAL A 53 24.56 16.10 4.46
N GLU A 54 25.77 16.51 4.17
CA GLU A 54 26.73 15.75 3.37
C GLU A 54 28.03 15.56 4.15
N PHE A 55 28.43 14.29 4.26
CA PHE A 55 29.72 13.90 4.86
C PHE A 55 30.85 14.10 3.84
N GLU A 56 32.07 14.16 4.34
CA GLU A 56 33.28 14.39 3.53
C GLU A 56 33.46 13.37 2.38
N ASN A 57 33.00 12.15 2.57
CA ASN A 57 33.02 11.08 1.56
C ASN A 57 31.87 11.14 0.56
N GLY A 58 31.02 12.19 0.60
CA GLY A 58 29.83 12.34 -0.26
C GLY A 58 28.59 11.58 0.21
N THR A 59 28.65 10.81 1.31
CA THR A 59 27.48 10.16 1.89
C THR A 59 26.52 11.21 2.43
N ARG A 60 25.23 11.02 2.21
CA ARG A 60 24.19 11.92 2.70
C ARG A 60 23.60 11.43 4.01
N GLY A 61 23.15 12.36 4.82
CA GLY A 61 22.39 12.11 6.03
C GLY A 61 21.29 13.12 6.24
N MET A 62 20.49 12.92 7.26
CA MET A 62 19.42 13.83 7.66
C MET A 62 19.53 14.13 9.14
N ALA A 63 19.47 15.41 9.50
CA ALA A 63 19.39 15.85 10.88
C ALA A 63 18.02 15.46 11.47
N LEU A 64 18.01 14.68 12.55
CA LEU A 64 16.79 14.17 13.16
C LEU A 64 16.63 14.62 14.61
N ASN A 65 17.71 14.62 15.41
CA ASN A 65 17.73 15.15 16.76
C ASN A 65 18.60 16.42 16.82
N LEU A 66 18.02 17.49 17.32
CA LEU A 66 18.74 18.75 17.60
C LEU A 66 18.90 18.85 19.12
N GLU A 67 20.12 18.61 19.61
CA GLU A 67 20.47 18.73 21.01
C GLU A 67 21.33 19.97 21.25
N THR A 68 21.50 20.38 22.49
CA THR A 68 22.21 21.62 22.83
C THR A 68 23.68 21.63 22.38
N ASP A 69 24.29 20.47 22.41
CA ASP A 69 25.74 20.30 22.16
C ASP A 69 26.08 19.39 20.98
N ASN A 70 25.07 18.78 20.36
CA ASN A 70 25.27 17.94 19.19
C ASN A 70 23.99 17.80 18.36
N VAL A 71 24.16 17.31 17.13
CA VAL A 71 23.09 16.96 16.22
C VAL A 71 23.15 15.47 15.93
N GLY A 72 22.04 14.78 16.16
CA GLY A 72 21.87 13.38 15.78
C GLY A 72 21.47 13.28 14.33
N ILE A 73 22.30 12.64 13.52
CA ILE A 73 22.13 12.50 12.07
C ILE A 73 21.90 11.03 11.74
N VAL A 74 20.89 10.74 10.94
CA VAL A 74 20.68 9.43 10.33
C VAL A 74 21.35 9.38 8.97
N ILE A 75 22.07 8.30 8.69
CA ILE A 75 22.94 8.16 7.51
C ILE A 75 22.20 7.38 6.43
N PHE A 76 22.09 7.97 5.23
CA PHE A 76 21.47 7.32 4.06
C PHE A 76 22.52 6.57 3.22
N GLY A 77 23.11 5.53 3.79
CA GLY A 77 24.13 4.74 3.13
C GLY A 77 25.02 3.98 4.10
N ALA A 78 26.17 3.54 3.61
CA ALA A 78 27.16 2.87 4.43
C ALA A 78 27.88 3.87 5.34
N ASP A 79 27.90 3.56 6.63
CA ASP A 79 28.57 4.38 7.65
C ASP A 79 30.04 4.02 7.87
N ARG A 80 30.51 2.89 7.29
CA ARG A 80 31.84 2.32 7.52
C ARG A 80 32.99 3.24 7.09
N GLU A 81 32.76 4.11 6.14
CA GLU A 81 33.76 5.06 5.61
C GLU A 81 33.75 6.40 6.34
N ILE A 82 32.75 6.62 7.21
CA ILE A 82 32.63 7.83 8.01
C ILE A 82 33.42 7.62 9.31
N LYS A 83 34.29 8.58 9.64
CA LYS A 83 35.17 8.52 10.81
C LYS A 83 34.91 9.71 11.75
N GLU A 84 35.25 9.50 13.02
CA GLU A 84 35.29 10.59 14.00
C GLU A 84 36.26 11.68 13.53
N GLY A 85 35.87 12.93 13.75
CA GLY A 85 36.64 14.10 13.34
C GLY A 85 36.45 14.55 11.90
N GLN A 86 35.77 13.76 11.06
CA GLN A 86 35.46 14.18 9.68
C GLN A 86 34.44 15.32 9.63
N THR A 87 34.52 16.08 8.58
CA THR A 87 33.68 17.25 8.34
C THR A 87 32.31 16.85 7.79
N VAL A 88 31.26 17.50 8.29
CA VAL A 88 29.89 17.39 7.79
C VAL A 88 29.40 18.76 7.38
N LYS A 89 28.82 18.89 6.20
CA LYS A 89 28.30 20.15 5.64
C LYS A 89 26.79 20.17 5.59
N ARG A 90 26.19 21.31 5.93
CA ARG A 90 24.78 21.57 5.63
C ARG A 90 24.55 21.65 4.14
N THR A 91 23.42 21.14 3.69
CA THR A 91 22.95 21.36 2.31
C THR A 91 21.94 22.51 2.21
N ARG A 92 21.38 22.96 3.34
CA ARG A 92 20.26 23.92 3.43
C ARG A 92 19.00 23.44 2.71
N ALA A 93 18.92 22.17 2.38
CA ALA A 93 17.81 21.55 1.69
C ALA A 93 17.15 20.51 2.60
N ILE A 94 15.85 20.61 2.77
CA ILE A 94 15.06 19.55 3.40
C ILE A 94 15.00 18.35 2.46
N VAL A 95 14.99 17.14 2.99
CA VAL A 95 14.93 15.89 2.21
C VAL A 95 13.83 15.96 1.16
N ASP A 96 14.21 15.77 -0.08
CA ASP A 96 13.33 15.81 -1.24
C ASP A 96 13.56 14.61 -2.17
N THR A 97 12.66 14.43 -3.13
CA THR A 97 12.73 13.37 -4.13
C THR A 97 12.31 13.88 -5.50
N PRO A 98 12.83 13.31 -6.60
CA PRO A 98 12.30 13.60 -7.92
C PRO A 98 10.85 13.10 -8.04
N VAL A 99 10.02 13.83 -8.76
CA VAL A 99 8.63 13.48 -9.05
C VAL A 99 8.31 13.75 -10.52
N GLY A 100 7.27 13.12 -11.03
CA GLY A 100 6.80 13.30 -12.39
C GLY A 100 6.58 12.00 -13.13
N LYS A 101 6.04 12.09 -14.33
CA LYS A 101 5.79 10.93 -15.21
C LYS A 101 7.08 10.22 -15.65
N GLY A 102 8.22 10.88 -15.60
CA GLY A 102 9.53 10.28 -15.90
C GLY A 102 9.96 9.18 -14.94
N LEU A 103 9.29 9.04 -13.79
CA LEU A 103 9.48 7.94 -12.83
C LEU A 103 8.73 6.67 -13.22
N LEU A 104 7.75 6.77 -14.10
CA LEU A 104 6.97 5.59 -14.53
C LEU A 104 7.87 4.59 -15.27
N GLY A 105 7.75 3.33 -14.92
CA GLY A 105 8.62 2.27 -15.45
C GLY A 105 9.96 2.14 -14.75
N ARG A 106 10.21 2.90 -13.68
CA ARG A 106 11.50 2.97 -13.01
C ARG A 106 11.45 2.32 -11.62
N VAL A 107 12.61 1.81 -11.22
CA VAL A 107 12.86 1.31 -9.86
C VAL A 107 13.89 2.24 -9.23
N VAL A 108 13.54 2.82 -8.08
CA VAL A 108 14.35 3.79 -7.36
C VAL A 108 14.60 3.36 -5.92
N ASP A 109 15.62 3.93 -5.30
CA ASP A 109 15.88 3.79 -3.88
C ASP A 109 15.00 4.75 -3.03
N ALA A 110 15.20 4.75 -1.73
CA ALA A 110 14.44 5.58 -0.80
C ALA A 110 14.68 7.10 -0.96
N LEU A 111 15.70 7.51 -1.68
CA LEU A 111 15.99 8.92 -2.01
C LEU A 111 15.54 9.31 -3.43
N GLY A 112 14.96 8.36 -4.16
CA GLY A 112 14.53 8.58 -5.54
C GLY A 112 15.63 8.38 -6.58
N ASN A 113 16.79 7.85 -6.21
CA ASN A 113 17.86 7.54 -7.16
C ASN A 113 17.55 6.24 -7.92
N PRO A 114 17.80 6.19 -9.25
CA PRO A 114 17.54 4.98 -10.02
C PRO A 114 18.48 3.83 -9.62
N ILE A 115 17.92 2.64 -9.48
CA ILE A 115 18.67 1.40 -9.17
C ILE A 115 18.41 0.29 -10.18
N ASP A 116 17.74 0.61 -11.28
CA ASP A 116 17.34 -0.32 -12.35
C ASP A 116 18.32 -0.40 -13.53
N GLY A 117 19.39 0.36 -13.50
CA GLY A 117 20.38 0.40 -14.58
C GLY A 117 19.91 1.09 -15.86
N LYS A 118 18.75 1.75 -15.86
CA LYS A 118 18.17 2.42 -17.02
C LYS A 118 18.61 3.90 -17.19
N GLY A 119 19.65 4.31 -16.47
CA GLY A 119 20.17 5.68 -16.54
C GLY A 119 19.41 6.69 -15.67
N PRO A 120 19.76 7.98 -15.74
CA PRO A 120 19.16 9.02 -14.93
C PRO A 120 17.67 9.20 -15.20
N ILE A 121 16.94 9.67 -14.18
CA ILE A 121 15.50 9.93 -14.26
C ILE A 121 15.29 11.36 -14.76
N GLN A 122 14.42 11.52 -15.75
CA GLN A 122 13.94 12.82 -16.19
C GLN A 122 12.73 13.22 -15.35
N ALA A 123 12.99 13.88 -14.23
CA ALA A 123 11.97 14.35 -13.33
C ALA A 123 11.40 15.71 -13.77
N ASP A 124 10.10 15.92 -13.54
CA ASP A 124 9.48 17.23 -13.80
C ASP A 124 9.95 18.27 -12.77
N LYS A 125 10.07 17.86 -11.52
CA LYS A 125 10.56 18.68 -10.40
C LYS A 125 11.00 17.80 -9.24
N ARG A 126 11.53 18.43 -8.19
CA ARG A 126 11.76 17.79 -6.89
C ARG A 126 10.77 18.32 -5.88
N MET A 127 10.28 17.45 -5.00
CA MET A 127 9.34 17.79 -3.94
C MET A 127 9.81 17.24 -2.60
N ARG A 128 9.52 17.96 -1.51
CA ARG A 128 9.83 17.51 -0.15
C ARG A 128 9.11 16.18 0.16
N VAL A 129 9.80 15.29 0.86
CA VAL A 129 9.25 13.97 1.19
C VAL A 129 8.35 13.96 2.43
N ASP A 130 8.63 14.83 3.41
CA ASP A 130 7.79 14.95 4.60
C ASP A 130 7.07 16.31 4.58
N VAL A 131 5.80 16.28 4.23
CA VAL A 131 4.92 17.43 4.13
C VAL A 131 3.60 17.16 4.84
N LYS A 132 2.91 18.24 5.20
CA LYS A 132 1.58 18.12 5.81
C LYS A 132 0.57 17.54 4.81
N ALA A 133 -0.31 16.69 5.32
CA ALA A 133 -1.46 16.20 4.58
C ALA A 133 -2.40 17.35 4.14
N PRO A 134 -3.20 17.17 3.07
CA PRO A 134 -4.21 18.13 2.70
C PRO A 134 -5.16 18.44 3.87
N GLY A 135 -5.49 19.72 4.04
CA GLY A 135 -6.46 20.16 5.04
C GLY A 135 -7.88 19.65 4.78
N ILE A 136 -8.83 20.03 5.61
CA ILE A 136 -10.23 19.61 5.52
C ILE A 136 -10.90 20.18 4.25
N ILE A 137 -10.66 21.44 3.94
CA ILE A 137 -11.32 22.16 2.85
C ILE A 137 -11.01 21.56 1.45
N PRO A 138 -9.75 21.20 1.12
CA PRO A 138 -9.45 20.59 -0.18
C PRO A 138 -10.03 19.20 -0.40
N ARG A 139 -10.48 18.50 0.65
CA ARG A 139 -10.94 17.12 0.57
C ARG A 139 -12.38 17.01 0.06
N LYS A 140 -12.63 15.94 -0.66
CA LYS A 140 -13.95 15.45 -1.04
C LYS A 140 -14.16 14.04 -0.48
N SER A 141 -15.40 13.72 -0.12
CA SER A 141 -15.75 12.34 0.26
C SER A 141 -15.48 11.36 -0.87
N VAL A 142 -14.95 10.19 -0.52
CA VAL A 142 -14.65 9.11 -1.48
C VAL A 142 -15.95 8.55 -2.04
N ASN A 143 -16.07 8.57 -3.36
CA ASN A 143 -17.29 8.16 -4.07
C ASN A 143 -17.05 7.52 -5.44
N GLU A 144 -15.81 7.20 -5.76
CA GLU A 144 -15.42 6.54 -7.01
C GLU A 144 -14.68 5.24 -6.71
N PRO A 145 -14.97 4.14 -7.43
CA PRO A 145 -14.31 2.87 -7.16
C PRO A 145 -12.83 2.88 -7.56
N MET A 146 -12.02 2.23 -6.76
CA MET A 146 -10.68 1.75 -7.10
C MET A 146 -10.74 0.22 -7.12
N ALA A 147 -10.94 -0.35 -8.29
CA ALA A 147 -11.12 -1.80 -8.45
C ALA A 147 -9.80 -2.55 -8.29
N THR A 148 -9.79 -3.58 -7.46
CA THR A 148 -8.64 -4.47 -7.27
C THR A 148 -8.60 -5.60 -8.31
N GLY A 149 -9.71 -5.88 -8.96
CA GLY A 149 -9.88 -7.03 -9.83
C GLY A 149 -10.14 -8.34 -9.11
N LEU A 150 -10.20 -8.31 -7.78
CA LEU A 150 -10.47 -9.46 -6.93
C LEU A 150 -11.93 -9.43 -6.47
N LYS A 151 -12.68 -10.46 -6.83
CA LYS A 151 -14.12 -10.58 -6.52
C LYS A 151 -14.43 -10.43 -5.02
N ALA A 152 -13.63 -11.08 -4.18
CA ALA A 152 -13.83 -11.04 -2.74
C ALA A 152 -13.68 -9.63 -2.17
N ILE A 153 -12.79 -8.82 -2.71
CA ILE A 153 -12.54 -7.45 -2.24
C ILE A 153 -13.55 -6.49 -2.87
N ASP A 154 -13.65 -6.47 -4.18
CA ASP A 154 -14.49 -5.49 -4.89
C ASP A 154 -15.99 -5.64 -4.55
N ALA A 155 -16.44 -6.86 -4.26
CA ALA A 155 -17.83 -7.12 -3.86
C ALA A 155 -18.10 -6.89 -2.36
N LEU A 156 -17.19 -7.29 -1.48
CA LEU A 156 -17.44 -7.34 -0.03
C LEU A 156 -16.78 -6.21 0.76
N ILE A 157 -15.63 -5.72 0.29
CA ILE A 157 -14.79 -4.72 0.98
C ILE A 157 -14.33 -3.70 -0.06
N PRO A 158 -15.26 -2.96 -0.69
CA PRO A 158 -14.93 -2.09 -1.80
C PRO A 158 -14.03 -0.95 -1.38
N ILE A 159 -13.06 -0.64 -2.23
CA ILE A 159 -12.09 0.44 -2.02
C ILE A 159 -12.41 1.57 -3.01
N GLY A 160 -12.41 2.79 -2.52
CA GLY A 160 -12.61 3.99 -3.33
C GLY A 160 -11.33 4.77 -3.56
N ARG A 161 -11.31 5.56 -4.63
CA ARG A 161 -10.20 6.47 -4.95
C ARG A 161 -10.05 7.54 -3.87
N GLY A 162 -8.91 7.53 -3.19
CA GLY A 162 -8.62 8.41 -2.06
C GLY A 162 -8.84 7.77 -0.69
N GLN A 163 -9.27 6.53 -0.63
CA GLN A 163 -9.42 5.76 0.61
C GLN A 163 -8.08 5.19 1.09
N ARG A 164 -8.02 4.95 2.39
CA ARG A 164 -6.92 4.20 3.04
C ARG A 164 -7.48 2.87 3.51
N GLU A 165 -7.11 1.79 2.86
CA GLU A 165 -7.57 0.44 3.22
C GLU A 165 -6.37 -0.42 3.61
N LEU A 166 -6.37 -0.90 4.84
CA LEU A 166 -5.30 -1.73 5.39
C LEU A 166 -5.40 -3.17 4.88
N ILE A 167 -4.28 -3.73 4.46
CA ILE A 167 -4.13 -5.16 4.20
C ILE A 167 -3.33 -5.76 5.35
N ILE A 168 -3.95 -6.61 6.14
CA ILE A 168 -3.37 -7.14 7.38
C ILE A 168 -3.48 -8.65 7.44
N GLY A 169 -2.43 -9.31 7.93
CA GLY A 169 -2.38 -10.76 8.11
C GLY A 169 -0.97 -11.26 8.39
N ASP A 170 -0.86 -12.51 8.73
CA ASP A 170 0.41 -13.18 9.01
C ASP A 170 1.28 -13.28 7.76
N ARG A 171 2.53 -13.68 7.97
CA ARG A 171 3.47 -13.92 6.87
C ARG A 171 2.92 -14.96 5.89
N GLN A 172 3.11 -14.71 4.60
CA GLN A 172 2.71 -15.62 3.50
C GLN A 172 1.19 -15.87 3.37
N THR A 173 0.35 -14.99 3.87
CA THR A 173 -1.13 -15.08 3.71
C THR A 173 -1.65 -14.47 2.40
N GLY A 174 -0.77 -13.95 1.54
CA GLY A 174 -1.14 -13.38 0.25
C GLY A 174 -1.29 -11.85 0.20
N LYS A 175 -0.76 -11.11 1.19
CA LYS A 175 -0.83 -9.64 1.22
C LYS A 175 -0.23 -9.00 -0.03
N THR A 176 0.99 -9.40 -0.37
CA THR A 176 1.70 -8.90 -1.58
C THR A 176 1.01 -9.34 -2.87
N ALA A 177 0.37 -10.52 -2.89
CA ALA A 177 -0.39 -10.99 -4.04
C ALA A 177 -1.60 -10.09 -4.34
N ILE A 178 -2.32 -9.64 -3.31
CA ILE A 178 -3.42 -8.67 -3.47
C ILE A 178 -2.91 -7.35 -4.04
N ALA A 179 -1.78 -6.86 -3.53
CA ALA A 179 -1.14 -5.66 -4.03
C ALA A 179 -0.78 -5.77 -5.52
N LEU A 180 -0.18 -6.89 -5.90
CA LEU A 180 0.22 -7.16 -7.28
C LEU A 180 -0.99 -7.24 -8.21
N ASP A 181 -2.00 -7.99 -7.86
CA ASP A 181 -3.23 -8.13 -8.66
C ASP A 181 -3.95 -6.78 -8.80
N THR A 182 -3.94 -5.95 -7.77
CA THR A 182 -4.48 -4.59 -7.83
C THR A 182 -3.75 -3.74 -8.87
N ILE A 183 -2.43 -3.81 -8.92
CA ILE A 183 -1.62 -3.09 -9.92
C ILE A 183 -1.92 -3.63 -11.33
N LEU A 184 -1.95 -4.95 -11.52
CA LEU A 184 -2.22 -5.58 -12.81
C LEU A 184 -3.60 -5.22 -13.35
N ASN A 185 -4.59 -5.08 -12.48
CA ASN A 185 -5.96 -4.72 -12.84
C ASN A 185 -6.09 -3.31 -13.43
N GLN A 186 -5.14 -2.42 -13.22
CA GLN A 186 -5.17 -1.06 -13.72
C GLN A 186 -4.74 -0.92 -15.19
N LYS A 187 -4.23 -1.99 -15.80
CA LYS A 187 -3.73 -1.96 -17.18
C LYS A 187 -4.76 -1.47 -18.21
N PRO A 188 -6.01 -1.95 -18.22
CA PRO A 188 -7.02 -1.47 -19.17
C PRO A 188 -7.35 0.02 -19.03
N LEU A 189 -7.34 0.55 -17.80
CA LEU A 189 -7.60 1.96 -17.55
C LEU A 189 -6.44 2.84 -18.03
N ASN A 190 -5.22 2.40 -17.79
CA ASN A 190 -4.01 3.13 -18.21
C ASN A 190 -3.73 3.06 -19.73
N ALA A 191 -4.35 2.13 -20.43
CA ALA A 191 -4.29 2.04 -21.89
C ALA A 191 -5.19 3.07 -22.61
N GLN A 192 -6.11 3.71 -21.88
CA GLN A 192 -7.02 4.71 -22.44
C GLN A 192 -6.40 6.11 -22.43
N PRO A 193 -6.78 7.01 -23.34
CA PRO A 193 -6.21 8.35 -23.42
C PRO A 193 -6.68 9.30 -22.32
N ASP A 194 -7.83 9.04 -21.71
CA ASP A 194 -8.42 9.93 -20.68
C ASP A 194 -7.68 9.82 -19.35
N GLU A 195 -7.00 10.89 -18.95
CA GLU A 195 -6.26 10.95 -17.69
C GLU A 195 -7.15 10.81 -16.45
N ASN A 196 -8.44 11.17 -16.55
CA ASN A 196 -9.35 11.10 -15.39
C ASN A 196 -9.70 9.66 -14.99
N ILE A 197 -9.54 8.71 -15.88
CA ILE A 197 -9.81 7.30 -15.58
C ILE A 197 -8.57 6.51 -15.22
N LYS A 198 -7.39 6.97 -15.65
CA LYS A 198 -6.12 6.31 -15.35
C LYS A 198 -5.87 6.22 -13.85
N LEU A 199 -5.13 5.20 -13.45
CA LEU A 199 -4.67 5.03 -12.09
C LEU A 199 -3.20 4.61 -12.12
N TYR A 200 -2.33 5.53 -11.77
CA TYR A 200 -0.90 5.26 -11.64
C TYR A 200 -0.62 4.53 -10.34
N CYS A 201 0.39 3.69 -10.34
CA CYS A 201 0.71 2.85 -9.20
C CYS A 201 2.09 3.18 -8.63
N VAL A 202 2.18 3.27 -7.32
CA VAL A 202 3.45 3.37 -6.58
C VAL A 202 3.52 2.20 -5.62
N TYR A 203 4.54 1.38 -5.77
CA TYR A 203 4.80 0.26 -4.85
C TYR A 203 6.05 0.54 -4.04
N VAL A 204 5.91 0.57 -2.73
CA VAL A 204 7.02 0.79 -1.80
C VAL A 204 7.36 -0.53 -1.12
N ALA A 205 8.50 -1.11 -1.47
CA ALA A 205 9.05 -2.31 -0.82
C ALA A 205 9.93 -1.90 0.35
N ILE A 206 9.54 -2.31 1.57
CA ILE A 206 10.21 -1.91 2.80
C ILE A 206 10.73 -3.17 3.50
N GLY A 207 12.04 -3.27 3.67
CA GLY A 207 12.67 -4.36 4.40
C GLY A 207 12.48 -5.76 3.79
N GLN A 208 12.13 -5.84 2.52
CA GLN A 208 11.97 -7.11 1.80
C GLN A 208 13.31 -7.61 1.26
N LYS A 209 13.38 -8.92 0.98
CA LYS A 209 14.55 -9.51 0.31
C LYS A 209 14.68 -8.94 -1.11
N ARG A 210 15.91 -8.68 -1.56
CA ARG A 210 16.19 -8.21 -2.92
C ARG A 210 15.62 -9.14 -3.99
N SER A 211 15.70 -10.45 -3.77
CA SER A 211 15.11 -11.45 -4.68
C SER A 211 13.60 -11.32 -4.83
N THR A 212 12.90 -11.04 -3.74
CA THR A 212 11.44 -10.84 -3.75
C THR A 212 11.07 -9.58 -4.55
N VAL A 213 11.80 -8.49 -4.33
CA VAL A 213 11.59 -7.24 -5.09
C VAL A 213 11.90 -7.43 -6.56
N ALA A 214 13.00 -8.10 -6.90
CA ALA A 214 13.37 -8.40 -8.29
C ALA A 214 12.30 -9.24 -9.00
N GLN A 215 11.74 -10.24 -8.32
CA GLN A 215 10.66 -11.06 -8.86
C GLN A 215 9.38 -10.24 -9.08
N PHE A 216 9.04 -9.35 -8.15
CA PHE A 216 7.90 -8.46 -8.27
C PHE A 216 8.03 -7.54 -9.48
N VAL A 217 9.19 -6.90 -9.64
CA VAL A 217 9.50 -6.05 -10.82
C VAL A 217 9.37 -6.84 -12.12
N LYS A 218 9.94 -8.05 -12.15
CA LYS A 218 9.88 -8.92 -13.34
C LYS A 218 8.44 -9.25 -13.74
N VAL A 219 7.59 -9.60 -12.79
CA VAL A 219 6.18 -9.88 -13.05
C VAL A 219 5.46 -8.65 -13.63
N LEU A 220 5.69 -7.47 -13.06
CA LEU A 220 5.11 -6.23 -13.58
C LEU A 220 5.60 -5.93 -15.01
N GLU A 221 6.86 -6.16 -15.29
CA GLU A 221 7.44 -5.95 -16.61
C GLU A 221 6.85 -6.91 -17.65
N GLU A 222 6.82 -8.22 -17.35
CA GLU A 222 6.25 -9.25 -18.21
C GLU A 222 4.76 -9.04 -18.49
N GLN A 223 4.00 -8.53 -17.53
CA GLN A 223 2.58 -8.23 -17.66
C GLN A 223 2.30 -6.85 -18.28
N GLY A 224 3.33 -6.05 -18.56
CA GLY A 224 3.20 -4.70 -19.09
C GLY A 224 2.58 -3.70 -18.09
N ALA A 225 2.70 -3.97 -16.79
CA ALA A 225 2.20 -3.11 -15.72
C ALA A 225 3.26 -2.15 -15.16
N LEU A 226 4.53 -2.38 -15.45
CA LEU A 226 5.61 -1.51 -15.02
C LEU A 226 5.52 -0.12 -15.68
N GLU A 227 4.99 -0.03 -16.89
CA GLU A 227 4.89 1.20 -17.68
C GLU A 227 4.10 2.33 -16.97
N TYR A 228 3.13 1.97 -16.12
CA TYR A 228 2.35 2.94 -15.32
C TYR A 228 2.66 2.86 -13.82
N SER A 229 3.76 2.23 -13.46
CA SER A 229 4.13 1.98 -12.07
C SER A 229 5.49 2.57 -11.73
N VAL A 230 5.65 2.97 -10.47
CA VAL A 230 6.94 3.35 -9.86
C VAL A 230 7.21 2.40 -8.71
N ILE A 231 8.43 1.88 -8.61
CA ILE A 231 8.84 1.03 -7.49
C ILE A 231 9.90 1.75 -6.69
N VAL A 232 9.62 1.93 -5.40
CA VAL A 232 10.56 2.47 -4.41
C VAL A 232 11.01 1.32 -3.52
N ALA A 233 12.30 1.01 -3.53
CA ALA A 233 12.83 -0.13 -2.80
C ALA A 233 13.84 0.31 -1.73
N ALA A 234 13.53 -0.07 -0.48
CA ALA A 234 14.45 -0.08 0.64
C ALA A 234 14.47 -1.49 1.21
N THR A 235 15.42 -2.29 0.76
CA THR A 235 15.46 -3.74 1.03
C THR A 235 15.98 -4.06 2.43
N ALA A 236 15.91 -5.33 2.82
CA ALA A 236 16.39 -5.79 4.13
C ALA A 236 17.90 -5.57 4.36
N SER A 237 18.67 -5.39 3.29
CA SER A 237 20.11 -5.09 3.37
C SER A 237 20.41 -3.58 3.41
N ASP A 238 19.41 -2.74 3.22
CA ASP A 238 19.56 -1.29 3.33
C ASP A 238 19.47 -0.85 4.80
N PRO A 239 20.18 0.21 5.20
CA PRO A 239 20.15 0.69 6.58
C PRO A 239 18.76 1.19 7.00
N ALA A 240 18.47 1.15 8.29
CA ALA A 240 17.21 1.55 8.86
C ALA A 240 16.71 2.94 8.40
N PRO A 241 17.55 3.97 8.27
CA PRO A 241 17.12 5.27 7.75
C PRO A 241 16.50 5.21 6.34
N MET A 242 17.00 4.34 5.47
CA MET A 242 16.43 4.13 4.13
C MET A 242 15.05 3.49 4.19
N GLN A 243 14.87 2.50 5.05
CA GLN A 243 13.57 1.84 5.28
C GLN A 243 12.55 2.79 5.92
N TYR A 244 13.03 3.71 6.76
CA TYR A 244 12.20 4.74 7.38
C TYR A 244 11.67 5.76 6.36
N ILE A 245 12.53 6.28 5.48
CA ILE A 245 12.18 7.36 4.56
C ILE A 245 11.42 6.89 3.32
N ALA A 246 11.61 5.66 2.88
CA ALA A 246 11.05 5.13 1.65
C ALA A 246 9.53 5.31 1.50
N PRO A 247 8.68 5.06 2.52
CA PRO A 247 7.25 5.31 2.42
C PRO A 247 6.91 6.78 2.16
N PHE A 248 7.61 7.71 2.78
CA PHE A 248 7.44 9.15 2.55
C PHE A 248 7.83 9.56 1.14
N THR A 249 8.93 9.02 0.64
CA THR A 249 9.38 9.21 -0.75
C THR A 249 8.32 8.73 -1.75
N GLY A 250 7.84 7.51 -1.60
CA GLY A 250 6.77 6.96 -2.44
C GLY A 250 5.48 7.77 -2.35
N CYS A 251 5.11 8.22 -1.16
CA CYS A 251 3.94 9.07 -0.95
C CYS A 251 4.05 10.38 -1.72
N THR A 252 5.20 11.04 -1.68
CA THR A 252 5.45 12.27 -2.45
C THR A 252 5.34 12.04 -3.95
N MET A 253 5.83 10.91 -4.46
CA MET A 253 5.67 10.53 -5.86
C MET A 253 4.19 10.33 -6.23
N GLY A 254 3.40 9.70 -5.37
CA GLY A 254 1.95 9.56 -5.55
C GLY A 254 1.19 10.88 -5.47
N GLU A 255 1.59 11.77 -4.56
CA GLU A 255 1.00 13.10 -4.41
C GLU A 255 1.18 13.98 -5.64
N TYR A 256 2.27 13.81 -6.39
CA TYR A 256 2.45 14.52 -7.65
C TYR A 256 1.25 14.29 -8.59
N PHE A 257 0.79 13.05 -8.72
CA PHE A 257 -0.38 12.73 -9.54
C PHE A 257 -1.66 13.32 -8.96
N ARG A 258 -1.89 13.14 -7.66
CA ARG A 258 -3.06 13.69 -6.96
C ARG A 258 -3.17 15.20 -7.15
N ASP A 259 -2.08 15.93 -6.93
CA ASP A 259 -2.06 17.40 -6.93
C ASP A 259 -2.14 17.99 -8.34
N ASN A 260 -1.90 17.20 -9.37
CA ASN A 260 -2.05 17.57 -10.77
C ASN A 260 -3.35 17.02 -11.42
N GLY A 261 -4.34 16.70 -10.61
CA GLY A 261 -5.67 16.27 -11.11
C GLY A 261 -5.72 14.83 -11.62
N MET A 262 -4.68 14.05 -11.38
CA MET A 262 -4.59 12.64 -11.75
C MET A 262 -4.89 11.74 -10.56
N HIS A 263 -4.85 10.43 -10.77
CA HIS A 263 -5.14 9.44 -9.74
C HIS A 263 -3.97 8.48 -9.58
N ALA A 264 -3.65 8.18 -8.33
CA ALA A 264 -2.63 7.19 -8.00
C ALA A 264 -3.08 6.29 -6.84
N VAL A 265 -2.57 5.09 -6.82
CA VAL A 265 -2.61 4.17 -5.66
C VAL A 265 -1.19 3.93 -5.19
N ILE A 266 -1.00 3.98 -3.88
CA ILE A 266 0.28 3.65 -3.26
C ILE A 266 0.11 2.45 -2.33
N ILE A 267 1.04 1.52 -2.43
CA ILE A 267 1.10 0.31 -1.60
C ILE A 267 2.38 0.38 -0.76
N TYR A 268 2.22 0.29 0.54
CA TYR A 268 3.34 0.26 1.50
C TYR A 268 3.53 -1.18 2.00
N ASP A 269 4.46 -1.89 1.47
CA ASP A 269 4.69 -3.31 1.78
C ASP A 269 6.06 -3.54 2.48
N ASP A 270 6.13 -3.47 3.82
CA ASP A 270 5.06 -3.23 4.78
C ASP A 270 5.46 -2.14 5.79
N LEU A 271 4.47 -1.53 6.41
CA LEU A 271 4.68 -0.50 7.42
C LEU A 271 5.14 -1.06 8.78
N SER A 272 4.96 -2.36 9.03
CA SER A 272 5.53 -3.01 10.22
C SER A 272 7.05 -2.89 10.23
N LYS A 273 7.70 -3.08 9.09
CA LYS A 273 9.15 -2.94 8.96
C LYS A 273 9.62 -1.49 9.04
N GLN A 274 8.83 -0.55 8.53
CA GLN A 274 9.10 0.87 8.76
C GLN A 274 9.08 1.22 10.25
N ALA A 275 8.11 0.73 10.99
CA ALA A 275 8.01 0.94 12.43
C ALA A 275 9.22 0.36 13.17
N VAL A 276 9.66 -0.84 12.79
CA VAL A 276 10.88 -1.47 13.35
C VAL A 276 12.13 -0.64 13.05
N ALA A 277 12.27 -0.16 11.82
CA ALA A 277 13.37 0.72 11.44
C ALA A 277 13.38 2.02 12.25
N TYR A 278 12.22 2.62 12.44
CA TYR A 278 12.05 3.83 13.25
C TYR A 278 12.35 3.59 14.74
N ARG A 279 11.94 2.45 15.27
CA ARG A 279 12.30 2.02 16.64
C ARG A 279 13.81 1.90 16.79
N GLN A 280 14.50 1.24 15.87
CA GLN A 280 15.95 1.09 15.87
C GLN A 280 16.64 2.46 15.88
N MET A 281 16.27 3.35 14.97
CA MET A 281 16.83 4.70 14.90
C MET A 281 16.58 5.49 16.19
N SER A 282 15.36 5.42 16.72
CA SER A 282 14.97 6.15 17.93
C SER A 282 15.75 5.68 19.17
N LEU A 283 15.97 4.39 19.31
CA LEU A 283 16.77 3.84 20.42
C LEU A 283 18.25 4.26 20.29
N LEU A 284 18.81 4.23 19.11
CA LEU A 284 20.19 4.68 18.85
C LEU A 284 20.37 6.18 19.08
N LEU A 285 19.34 6.97 18.78
CA LEU A 285 19.28 8.40 19.11
C LEU A 285 18.94 8.69 20.57
N ARG A 286 18.81 7.64 21.40
CA ARG A 286 18.48 7.73 22.83
C ARG A 286 17.13 8.40 23.13
N ARG A 287 16.17 8.30 22.23
CA ARG A 287 14.78 8.69 22.50
C ARG A 287 14.17 7.70 23.49
N PRO A 288 13.39 8.16 24.50
CA PRO A 288 12.81 7.26 25.48
C PRO A 288 11.85 6.27 24.83
N PRO A 289 11.99 4.95 25.12
CA PRO A 289 11.11 3.93 24.58
C PRO A 289 9.77 3.92 25.32
N GLY A 290 8.70 3.65 24.57
CA GLY A 290 7.37 3.37 25.09
C GLY A 290 6.98 1.89 24.97
N ARG A 291 5.71 1.63 24.68
CA ARG A 291 5.19 0.27 24.51
C ARG A 291 5.96 -0.49 23.41
N GLU A 292 6.34 -1.73 23.69
CA GLU A 292 7.13 -2.60 22.81
C GLU A 292 8.44 -1.94 22.31
N ALA A 293 8.98 -1.05 23.12
CA ALA A 293 10.17 -0.23 22.83
C ALA A 293 10.02 0.73 21.64
N TYR A 294 8.83 0.94 21.12
CA TYR A 294 8.58 1.97 20.13
C TYR A 294 8.65 3.38 20.76
N PRO A 295 9.12 4.39 20.01
CA PRO A 295 9.08 5.77 20.49
C PRO A 295 7.63 6.26 20.62
N GLY A 296 7.40 7.25 21.48
CA GLY A 296 6.06 7.76 21.76
C GLY A 296 5.31 8.34 20.57
N ASP A 297 6.03 8.71 19.50
CA ASP A 297 5.50 9.30 18.27
C ASP A 297 5.32 8.29 17.13
N VAL A 298 5.39 6.99 17.37
CA VAL A 298 5.22 5.98 16.32
C VAL A 298 3.81 6.02 15.71
N PHE A 299 2.78 6.36 16.49
CA PHE A 299 1.45 6.60 15.94
C PHE A 299 1.46 7.75 14.93
N TYR A 300 2.12 8.84 15.28
CA TYR A 300 2.25 10.01 14.42
C TYR A 300 3.07 9.72 13.15
N LEU A 301 4.04 8.82 13.22
CA LEU A 301 4.79 8.35 12.04
C LEU A 301 3.84 7.83 10.95
N HIS A 302 2.94 6.93 11.30
CA HIS A 302 2.00 6.34 10.36
C HIS A 302 0.81 7.26 10.04
N SER A 303 0.31 8.01 11.01
CA SER A 303 -0.83 8.91 10.79
C SER A 303 -0.48 10.04 9.84
N ARG A 304 0.66 10.71 10.01
CA ARG A 304 1.07 11.79 9.11
C ARG A 304 1.37 11.31 7.68
N LEU A 305 1.78 10.05 7.52
CA LEU A 305 1.96 9.43 6.21
C LEU A 305 0.61 9.10 5.56
N LEU A 306 -0.26 8.39 6.26
CA LEU A 306 -1.51 7.86 5.72
C LEU A 306 -2.58 8.95 5.51
N GLU A 307 -2.58 10.01 6.30
CA GLU A 307 -3.47 11.17 6.10
C GLU A 307 -3.21 11.92 4.78
N ARG A 308 -2.06 11.72 4.16
CA ARG A 308 -1.73 12.29 2.84
C ARG A 308 -2.51 11.63 1.70
N ALA A 309 -2.99 10.40 1.90
CA ALA A 309 -3.93 9.78 0.98
C ALA A 309 -5.31 10.43 1.12
N ALA A 310 -5.81 10.97 0.03
CA ALA A 310 -7.07 11.71 0.01
C ALA A 310 -7.63 11.82 -1.40
N LYS A 311 -8.92 12.10 -1.50
CA LYS A 311 -9.56 12.60 -2.70
C LYS A 311 -9.73 14.11 -2.57
N LEU A 312 -9.25 14.85 -3.57
CA LEU A 312 -9.39 16.30 -3.62
C LEU A 312 -10.73 16.70 -4.27
N ASN A 313 -11.20 17.87 -3.90
CA ASN A 313 -12.39 18.46 -4.47
C ASN A 313 -12.10 19.11 -5.85
N LYS A 314 -13.14 19.61 -6.49
CA LYS A 314 -13.10 20.17 -7.86
C LYS A 314 -12.18 21.39 -7.96
N GLU A 315 -12.19 22.24 -6.93
CA GLU A 315 -11.35 23.44 -6.85
C GLU A 315 -9.85 23.14 -6.76
N HIS A 316 -9.50 21.92 -6.29
CA HIS A 316 -8.14 21.45 -6.15
C HIS A 316 -7.77 20.36 -7.17
N GLY A 317 -8.50 20.31 -8.31
CA GLY A 317 -8.15 19.45 -9.44
C GLY A 317 -8.79 18.05 -9.45
N SER A 318 -9.58 17.68 -8.45
CA SER A 318 -10.28 16.38 -8.36
C SER A 318 -9.38 15.13 -8.34
N GLY A 319 -8.08 15.27 -8.18
CA GLY A 319 -7.14 14.17 -8.09
C GLY A 319 -7.34 13.32 -6.84
N SER A 320 -6.74 12.15 -6.82
CA SER A 320 -6.79 11.26 -5.66
C SER A 320 -5.48 10.49 -5.45
N LEU A 321 -5.19 10.18 -4.19
CA LEU A 321 -4.17 9.23 -3.78
C LEU A 321 -4.83 8.22 -2.84
N THR A 322 -4.88 6.97 -3.27
CA THR A 322 -5.40 5.83 -2.51
C THR A 322 -4.24 5.13 -1.84
N ALA A 323 -4.35 4.79 -0.56
CA ALA A 323 -3.31 4.09 0.16
C ALA A 323 -3.75 2.66 0.54
N LEU A 324 -2.89 1.71 0.26
CA LEU A 324 -2.99 0.32 0.68
C LEU A 324 -1.78 -0.02 1.57
N PRO A 325 -1.81 0.40 2.85
CA PRO A 325 -0.77 -0.02 3.79
C PRO A 325 -0.89 -1.51 4.08
N VAL A 326 0.24 -2.17 4.20
CA VAL A 326 0.34 -3.58 4.58
C VAL A 326 0.93 -3.66 5.98
N ILE A 327 0.31 -4.45 6.83
CA ILE A 327 0.79 -4.78 8.17
C ILE A 327 0.93 -6.30 8.32
N GLU A 328 2.07 -6.74 8.82
CA GLU A 328 2.31 -8.13 9.16
C GLU A 328 1.95 -8.38 10.63
N THR A 329 1.09 -9.37 10.88
CA THR A 329 0.76 -9.87 12.21
C THR A 329 1.58 -11.12 12.53
N GLN A 330 1.55 -11.52 13.79
CA GLN A 330 2.07 -12.80 14.28
C GLN A 330 0.94 -13.56 14.97
N ALA A 331 0.73 -14.82 14.59
CA ALA A 331 -0.33 -15.67 15.12
C ALA A 331 -1.74 -15.03 15.04
N ASN A 332 -2.00 -14.30 13.96
CA ASN A 332 -3.24 -13.54 13.72
C ASN A 332 -3.57 -12.50 14.81
N ASP A 333 -2.60 -12.07 15.62
CA ASP A 333 -2.81 -11.08 16.68
C ASP A 333 -2.94 -9.66 16.12
N VAL A 334 -4.17 -9.19 15.97
CA VAL A 334 -4.49 -7.81 15.58
C VAL A 334 -4.51 -6.84 16.75
N SER A 335 -4.35 -7.33 17.99
CA SER A 335 -4.34 -6.51 19.21
C SER A 335 -2.94 -5.97 19.54
N ALA A 336 -1.91 -6.38 18.83
CA ALA A 336 -0.56 -5.85 18.96
C ALA A 336 -0.52 -4.33 18.67
N TYR A 337 0.55 -3.68 19.12
CA TYR A 337 0.61 -2.21 19.16
C TYR A 337 0.51 -1.57 17.77
N ILE A 338 1.36 -1.98 16.84
CA ILE A 338 1.37 -1.38 15.48
C ILE A 338 0.10 -1.72 14.69
N PRO A 339 -0.40 -2.97 14.65
CA PRO A 339 -1.68 -3.28 14.03
C PRO A 339 -2.83 -2.41 14.53
N THR A 340 -2.99 -2.28 15.85
CA THR A 340 -4.04 -1.47 16.47
C THR A 340 -3.98 -0.01 16.02
N ASN A 341 -2.78 0.57 16.00
CA ASN A 341 -2.56 1.94 15.56
C ASN A 341 -3.01 2.14 14.12
N VAL A 342 -2.58 1.27 13.20
CA VAL A 342 -2.88 1.41 11.77
C VAL A 342 -4.36 1.15 11.46
N ILE A 343 -4.99 0.20 12.16
CA ILE A 343 -6.45 -0.02 12.06
C ILE A 343 -7.22 1.25 12.42
N SER A 344 -6.78 1.99 13.43
CA SER A 344 -7.45 3.23 13.85
C SER A 344 -7.25 4.39 12.87
N ILE A 345 -6.13 4.43 12.15
CA ILE A 345 -5.82 5.48 11.17
C ILE A 345 -6.55 5.25 9.84
N THR A 346 -6.77 4.01 9.45
CA THR A 346 -7.30 3.63 8.14
C THR A 346 -8.83 3.64 8.08
N ASP A 347 -9.37 3.66 6.87
CA ASP A 347 -10.81 3.67 6.59
C ASP A 347 -11.40 2.26 6.44
N GLY A 348 -10.72 1.29 7.00
CA GLY A 348 -11.09 -0.12 6.98
C GLY A 348 -9.88 -1.03 6.82
N GLN A 349 -10.14 -2.33 6.85
CA GLN A 349 -9.10 -3.36 6.73
C GLN A 349 -9.59 -4.59 5.97
N ILE A 350 -8.67 -5.18 5.23
CA ILE A 350 -8.78 -6.51 4.64
C ILE A 350 -7.95 -7.45 5.50
N PHE A 351 -8.62 -8.29 6.28
CA PHE A 351 -7.97 -9.23 7.17
C PHE A 351 -7.76 -10.57 6.46
N LEU A 352 -6.50 -10.98 6.31
CA LEU A 352 -6.12 -12.27 5.73
C LEU A 352 -5.80 -13.27 6.84
N GLU A 353 -6.49 -14.38 6.84
CA GLU A 353 -6.40 -15.40 7.87
C GLU A 353 -5.62 -16.62 7.41
N THR A 354 -4.69 -17.07 8.24
CA THR A 354 -3.80 -18.19 7.94
C THR A 354 -4.57 -19.50 7.73
N ASP A 355 -5.58 -19.74 8.56
CA ASP A 355 -6.39 -20.97 8.48
C ASP A 355 -7.17 -21.06 7.16
N LEU A 356 -7.73 -19.93 6.70
CA LEU A 356 -8.40 -19.87 5.40
C LEU A 356 -7.43 -20.13 4.24
N PHE A 357 -6.22 -19.58 4.35
CA PHE A 357 -5.17 -19.77 3.34
C PHE A 357 -4.80 -21.25 3.19
N PHE A 358 -4.61 -21.96 4.30
CA PHE A 358 -4.29 -23.40 4.28
C PHE A 358 -5.47 -24.28 3.89
N GLN A 359 -6.71 -23.84 4.10
CA GLN A 359 -7.91 -24.48 3.57
C GLN A 359 -8.08 -24.31 2.06
N GLY A 360 -7.18 -23.57 1.40
CA GLY A 360 -7.25 -23.30 -0.03
C GLY A 360 -8.21 -22.18 -0.42
N ILE A 361 -8.72 -21.40 0.53
CA ILE A 361 -9.51 -20.21 0.28
C ILE A 361 -8.54 -19.06 -0.02
N ARG A 362 -8.39 -18.74 -1.30
CA ARG A 362 -7.46 -17.72 -1.77
C ARG A 362 -8.15 -16.78 -2.76
N PRO A 363 -8.16 -15.46 -2.49
CA PRO A 363 -7.54 -14.76 -1.36
C PRO A 363 -8.17 -15.16 -0.02
N ALA A 364 -7.34 -15.25 1.03
CA ALA A 364 -7.73 -15.73 2.35
C ALA A 364 -8.45 -14.66 3.20
N VAL A 365 -9.40 -13.98 2.60
CA VAL A 365 -10.12 -12.86 3.22
C VAL A 365 -11.11 -13.34 4.26
N ASN A 366 -10.92 -12.94 5.51
CA ASN A 366 -11.93 -13.12 6.54
C ASN A 366 -13.00 -12.03 6.39
N VAL A 367 -14.15 -12.39 5.82
CA VAL A 367 -15.25 -11.45 5.54
C VAL A 367 -15.88 -10.86 6.81
N GLY A 368 -15.77 -11.57 7.95
CA GLY A 368 -16.31 -11.11 9.23
C GLY A 368 -15.51 -9.99 9.87
N LEU A 369 -14.18 -10.08 9.79
CA LEU A 369 -13.25 -9.12 10.38
C LEU A 369 -12.87 -8.01 9.41
N SER A 370 -13.12 -8.18 8.12
CA SER A 370 -12.80 -7.20 7.09
C SER A 370 -13.93 -6.18 6.93
N VAL A 371 -13.55 -4.92 6.83
CA VAL A 371 -14.49 -3.78 6.78
C VAL A 371 -13.97 -2.72 5.81
N SER A 372 -14.87 -2.17 4.99
CA SER A 372 -14.67 -0.90 4.31
C SER A 372 -15.61 0.14 4.88
N ARG A 373 -15.09 1.22 5.45
CA ARG A 373 -15.90 2.31 6.02
C ARG A 373 -16.55 3.18 4.93
N VAL A 374 -15.99 3.21 3.74
CA VAL A 374 -16.58 3.86 2.56
C VAL A 374 -17.73 3.01 2.00
N GLY A 375 -17.56 1.70 1.99
CA GLY A 375 -18.58 0.74 1.63
C GLY A 375 -19.12 0.94 0.21
N SER A 376 -20.41 0.81 0.05
CA SER A 376 -21.06 0.86 -1.26
C SER A 376 -20.95 2.20 -2.00
N SER A 377 -20.51 3.28 -1.34
CA SER A 377 -20.20 4.56 -2.01
C SER A 377 -19.02 4.42 -2.98
N ALA A 378 -18.14 3.42 -2.77
CA ALA A 378 -17.03 3.07 -3.64
C ALA A 378 -17.38 1.99 -4.69
N GLN A 379 -18.65 1.69 -4.90
CA GLN A 379 -19.11 0.71 -5.90
C GLN A 379 -19.92 1.35 -7.00
N THR A 380 -19.85 0.78 -8.19
CA THR A 380 -20.79 1.09 -9.28
C THR A 380 -22.20 0.62 -8.93
N LYS A 381 -23.22 1.18 -9.57
CA LYS A 381 -24.61 0.73 -9.37
C LYS A 381 -24.78 -0.75 -9.68
N ALA A 382 -24.12 -1.25 -10.73
CA ALA A 382 -24.14 -2.65 -11.10
C ALA A 382 -23.61 -3.56 -9.98
N MET A 383 -22.43 -3.22 -9.42
CA MET A 383 -21.85 -3.98 -8.33
C MET A 383 -22.72 -3.93 -7.06
N LYS A 384 -23.28 -2.76 -6.72
CA LYS A 384 -24.20 -2.64 -5.58
C LYS A 384 -25.41 -3.58 -5.68
N LYS A 385 -25.99 -3.70 -6.87
CA LYS A 385 -27.16 -4.55 -7.10
C LYS A 385 -26.86 -6.03 -6.84
N VAL A 386 -25.68 -6.50 -7.24
CA VAL A 386 -25.31 -7.92 -7.12
C VAL A 386 -24.62 -8.26 -5.80
N ALA A 387 -23.82 -7.35 -5.27
CA ALA A 387 -23.01 -7.59 -4.07
C ALA A 387 -23.76 -7.32 -2.76
N GLY A 388 -24.84 -6.56 -2.78
CA GLY A 388 -25.57 -6.19 -1.57
C GLY A 388 -26.09 -7.39 -0.77
N LYS A 389 -26.45 -8.48 -1.44
CA LYS A 389 -26.96 -9.70 -0.82
C LYS A 389 -25.84 -10.66 -0.35
N ILE A 390 -24.72 -10.72 -1.07
CA ILE A 390 -23.70 -11.74 -0.86
C ILE A 390 -23.06 -11.68 0.53
N LYS A 391 -22.83 -10.47 1.07
CA LYS A 391 -22.24 -10.29 2.40
C LYS A 391 -23.14 -10.87 3.50
N GLY A 392 -24.45 -10.64 3.41
CA GLY A 392 -25.44 -11.19 4.33
C GLY A 392 -25.55 -12.71 4.23
N GLU A 393 -25.61 -13.24 3.01
CA GLU A 393 -25.65 -14.69 2.78
C GLU A 393 -24.42 -15.42 3.30
N LEU A 394 -23.23 -14.85 3.10
CA LEU A 394 -21.99 -15.41 3.64
C LEU A 394 -21.89 -15.31 5.16
N ALA A 395 -22.43 -14.26 5.77
CA ALA A 395 -22.48 -14.15 7.22
C ALA A 395 -23.39 -15.23 7.83
N GLN A 396 -24.60 -15.41 7.28
CA GLN A 396 -25.52 -16.48 7.68
C GLN A 396 -24.92 -17.87 7.45
N TYR A 397 -24.27 -18.09 6.32
CA TYR A 397 -23.59 -19.33 6.03
C TYR A 397 -22.55 -19.69 7.09
N ARG A 398 -21.70 -18.75 7.49
CA ARG A 398 -20.66 -19.00 8.50
C ARG A 398 -21.26 -19.32 9.86
N GLU A 399 -22.31 -18.62 10.24
CA GLU A 399 -23.02 -18.89 11.49
C GLU A 399 -23.61 -20.30 11.48
N MET A 400 -24.33 -20.67 10.41
CA MET A 400 -24.95 -21.98 10.29
C MET A 400 -23.94 -23.11 10.08
N ALA A 401 -22.83 -22.86 9.39
CA ALA A 401 -21.77 -23.85 9.23
C ALA A 401 -21.11 -24.25 10.55
N ALA A 402 -20.99 -23.31 11.47
CA ALA A 402 -20.51 -23.58 12.83
C ALA A 402 -21.48 -24.49 13.60
N PHE A 403 -22.80 -24.25 13.49
CA PHE A 403 -23.82 -25.10 14.12
C PHE A 403 -23.94 -26.46 13.47
N ALA A 404 -23.79 -26.56 12.15
CA ALA A 404 -23.90 -27.81 11.40
C ALA A 404 -22.86 -28.87 11.78
N GLN A 405 -21.73 -28.44 12.38
CA GLN A 405 -20.73 -29.39 12.89
C GLN A 405 -21.21 -30.18 14.10
N PHE A 406 -22.25 -29.70 14.80
CA PHE A 406 -22.77 -30.30 16.05
C PHE A 406 -24.15 -30.98 15.89
N GLY A 407 -24.81 -30.85 14.73
CA GLY A 407 -26.16 -31.37 14.50
C GLY A 407 -26.27 -32.29 13.30
N SER A 408 -26.98 -33.41 13.44
CA SER A 408 -27.16 -34.41 12.37
C SER A 408 -28.39 -34.17 11.50
N ASP A 409 -29.42 -33.47 12.00
CA ASP A 409 -30.67 -33.23 11.27
C ASP A 409 -30.87 -31.73 10.98
N LEU A 410 -30.56 -31.32 9.76
CA LEU A 410 -30.76 -30.00 9.28
C LEU A 410 -32.06 -29.87 8.47
N ASP A 411 -32.85 -28.86 8.74
CA ASP A 411 -34.04 -28.58 7.95
C ASP A 411 -33.68 -28.15 6.51
N ALA A 412 -34.65 -28.27 5.59
CA ALA A 412 -34.41 -28.00 4.17
C ALA A 412 -34.01 -26.55 3.86
N SER A 413 -34.37 -25.59 4.72
CA SER A 413 -33.99 -24.17 4.55
C SER A 413 -32.52 -23.95 4.92
N THR A 414 -32.07 -24.51 6.02
CA THR A 414 -30.68 -24.51 6.47
C THR A 414 -29.77 -25.23 5.48
N GLN A 415 -30.20 -26.37 4.94
CA GLN A 415 -29.47 -27.10 3.93
C GLN A 415 -29.27 -26.29 2.65
N ARG A 416 -30.29 -25.56 2.19
CA ARG A 416 -30.18 -24.65 1.03
C ARG A 416 -29.22 -23.49 1.30
N LEU A 417 -29.26 -22.91 2.48
CA LEU A 417 -28.37 -21.83 2.89
C LEU A 417 -26.91 -22.30 2.92
N LEU A 418 -26.64 -23.51 3.47
CA LEU A 418 -25.29 -24.08 3.48
C LEU A 418 -24.80 -24.39 2.06
N ASN A 419 -25.66 -24.93 1.22
CA ASN A 419 -25.35 -25.21 -0.19
C ASN A 419 -25.02 -23.92 -0.94
N ARG A 420 -25.83 -22.88 -0.80
CA ARG A 420 -25.58 -21.56 -1.40
C ARG A 420 -24.28 -20.96 -0.92
N GLY A 421 -24.07 -20.88 0.39
CA GLY A 421 -22.90 -20.29 1.00
C GLY A 421 -21.59 -20.97 0.61
N SER A 422 -21.59 -22.32 0.53
CA SER A 422 -20.41 -23.06 0.08
C SER A 422 -20.05 -22.76 -1.38
N ARG A 423 -21.05 -22.64 -2.28
CA ARG A 423 -20.82 -22.29 -3.69
C ARG A 423 -20.36 -20.84 -3.85
N LEU A 424 -20.92 -19.90 -3.09
CA LEU A 424 -20.47 -18.52 -3.09
C LEU A 424 -19.03 -18.38 -2.57
N THR A 425 -18.67 -19.13 -1.54
CA THR A 425 -17.29 -19.17 -1.03
C THR A 425 -16.33 -19.70 -2.09
N GLU A 426 -16.71 -20.77 -2.81
CA GLU A 426 -15.90 -21.31 -3.91
C GLU A 426 -15.81 -20.34 -5.08
N LEU A 427 -16.89 -19.64 -5.41
CA LEU A 427 -16.94 -18.65 -6.48
C LEU A 427 -16.02 -17.45 -6.22
N LEU A 428 -15.85 -17.05 -4.96
CA LEU A 428 -15.00 -15.93 -4.58
C LEU A 428 -13.49 -16.27 -4.61
N LYS A 429 -13.13 -17.54 -4.71
CA LYS A 429 -11.74 -17.93 -4.93
C LYS A 429 -11.26 -17.43 -6.28
N GLN A 430 -10.02 -17.00 -6.32
CA GLN A 430 -9.41 -16.44 -7.53
C GLN A 430 -7.92 -16.72 -7.54
N PRO A 431 -7.34 -17.24 -8.63
CA PRO A 431 -5.91 -17.45 -8.74
C PRO A 431 -5.18 -16.10 -8.87
N GLN A 432 -3.90 -16.10 -8.53
CA GLN A 432 -3.02 -14.96 -8.75
C GLN A 432 -2.89 -14.64 -10.25
N PHE A 433 -2.58 -13.38 -10.54
CA PHE A 433 -2.39 -12.86 -11.91
C PHE A 433 -3.62 -12.99 -12.81
N SER A 434 -4.78 -13.07 -12.20
CA SER A 434 -6.05 -13.22 -12.92
C SER A 434 -7.11 -12.23 -12.44
N PRO A 435 -6.80 -10.92 -12.43
CA PRO A 435 -7.80 -9.93 -12.06
C PRO A 435 -8.94 -9.91 -13.08
N LEU A 436 -10.18 -9.74 -12.59
CA LEU A 436 -11.39 -9.65 -13.40
C LEU A 436 -11.86 -8.20 -13.49
N LYS A 437 -12.34 -7.81 -14.66
CA LYS A 437 -12.98 -6.52 -14.87
C LYS A 437 -14.29 -6.43 -14.09
N MET A 438 -14.71 -5.23 -13.72
CA MET A 438 -15.91 -4.99 -12.92
C MET A 438 -17.17 -5.63 -13.55
N GLU A 439 -17.38 -5.46 -14.85
CA GLU A 439 -18.51 -6.03 -15.58
C GLU A 439 -18.50 -7.56 -15.57
N GLU A 440 -17.35 -8.18 -15.61
CA GLU A 440 -17.19 -9.64 -15.52
C GLU A 440 -17.52 -10.15 -14.11
N GLN A 441 -17.04 -9.45 -13.08
CA GLN A 441 -17.35 -9.77 -11.69
C GLN A 441 -18.84 -9.66 -11.43
N VAL A 442 -19.51 -8.62 -11.94
CA VAL A 442 -20.96 -8.42 -11.81
C VAL A 442 -21.73 -9.62 -12.38
N CYS A 443 -21.38 -10.09 -13.57
CA CYS A 443 -22.05 -11.23 -14.19
C CYS A 443 -21.86 -12.52 -13.40
N VAL A 444 -20.67 -12.79 -12.95
CA VAL A 444 -20.33 -14.00 -12.18
C VAL A 444 -21.03 -14.01 -10.81
N ILE A 445 -20.98 -12.90 -10.09
CA ILE A 445 -21.62 -12.74 -8.78
C ILE A 445 -23.15 -12.80 -8.92
N TRP A 446 -23.68 -12.18 -9.96
CA TRP A 446 -25.12 -12.25 -10.27
C TRP A 446 -25.58 -13.72 -10.44
N ALA A 447 -24.83 -14.54 -11.18
CA ALA A 447 -25.16 -15.94 -11.35
C ALA A 447 -25.14 -16.70 -10.02
N GLY A 448 -24.14 -16.44 -9.17
CA GLY A 448 -24.02 -17.05 -7.84
C GLY A 448 -25.19 -16.67 -6.91
N THR A 449 -25.47 -15.39 -6.80
CA THR A 449 -26.52 -14.86 -5.89
C THR A 449 -27.95 -15.18 -6.36
N ASN A 450 -28.14 -15.47 -7.63
CA ASN A 450 -29.45 -15.92 -8.17
C ASN A 450 -29.64 -17.45 -8.18
N GLY A 451 -28.71 -18.21 -7.60
CA GLY A 451 -28.87 -19.63 -7.34
C GLY A 451 -28.51 -20.57 -8.48
N TYR A 452 -27.92 -20.10 -9.56
CA TYR A 452 -27.51 -20.94 -10.69
C TYR A 452 -26.40 -21.94 -10.37
N LEU A 453 -25.71 -21.74 -9.26
CA LEU A 453 -24.66 -22.66 -8.78
C LEU A 453 -25.14 -23.67 -7.74
N ASP A 454 -26.35 -23.50 -7.18
CA ASP A 454 -26.80 -24.26 -6.03
C ASP A 454 -26.88 -25.79 -6.29
N ALA A 455 -27.23 -26.18 -7.50
CA ALA A 455 -27.30 -27.58 -7.92
C ALA A 455 -25.97 -28.16 -8.39
N LEU A 456 -24.94 -27.34 -8.62
CA LEU A 456 -23.64 -27.80 -9.11
C LEU A 456 -22.77 -28.36 -7.99
N PRO A 457 -22.01 -29.44 -8.24
CA PRO A 457 -20.95 -29.87 -7.34
C PRO A 457 -19.91 -28.74 -7.16
N LEU A 458 -19.30 -28.62 -5.98
CA LEU A 458 -18.27 -27.63 -5.70
C LEU A 458 -17.13 -27.61 -6.74
N ALA A 459 -16.71 -28.79 -7.19
CA ALA A 459 -15.67 -28.93 -8.21
C ALA A 459 -16.03 -28.31 -9.58
N LYS A 460 -17.33 -28.12 -9.85
CA LYS A 460 -17.82 -27.53 -11.11
C LYS A 460 -18.00 -26.00 -11.04
N VAL A 461 -17.86 -25.38 -9.87
CA VAL A 461 -18.03 -23.92 -9.72
C VAL A 461 -16.99 -23.16 -10.54
N ARG A 462 -15.73 -23.56 -10.48
CA ARG A 462 -14.66 -22.94 -11.26
C ARG A 462 -14.84 -23.14 -12.77
N PRO A 463 -15.07 -24.36 -13.28
CA PRO A 463 -15.39 -24.56 -14.70
C PRO A 463 -16.61 -23.76 -15.16
N PHE A 464 -17.63 -23.60 -14.32
CA PHE A 464 -18.78 -22.74 -14.62
C PHE A 464 -18.36 -21.29 -14.82
N GLU A 465 -17.58 -20.73 -13.90
CA GLU A 465 -17.07 -19.35 -14.00
C GLU A 465 -16.26 -19.15 -15.28
N ASP A 466 -15.28 -20.01 -15.53
CA ASP A 466 -14.40 -19.91 -16.69
C ASP A 466 -15.19 -20.04 -18.01
N GLY A 467 -16.15 -20.94 -18.07
CA GLY A 467 -17.01 -21.14 -19.23
C GLY A 467 -17.97 -19.98 -19.48
N LEU A 468 -18.60 -19.48 -18.42
CA LEU A 468 -19.48 -18.30 -18.51
C LEU A 468 -18.72 -17.06 -18.97
N LEU A 469 -17.54 -16.80 -18.42
CA LEU A 469 -16.70 -15.68 -18.83
C LEU A 469 -16.25 -15.82 -20.29
N SER A 470 -15.87 -17.02 -20.72
CA SER A 470 -15.51 -17.28 -22.12
C SER A 470 -16.69 -16.98 -23.07
N LEU A 471 -17.89 -17.41 -22.68
CA LEU A 471 -19.11 -17.18 -23.45
C LEU A 471 -19.47 -15.68 -23.54
N LEU A 472 -19.36 -14.96 -22.43
CA LEU A 472 -19.62 -13.52 -22.37
C LEU A 472 -18.62 -12.72 -23.19
N ARG A 473 -17.33 -13.07 -23.10
CA ARG A 473 -16.25 -12.40 -23.85
C ARG A 473 -16.34 -12.64 -25.36
N GLY A 474 -16.83 -13.80 -25.75
CA GLY A 474 -16.94 -14.18 -27.16
C GLY A 474 -18.27 -13.80 -27.81
N LYS A 475 -19.33 -14.53 -27.45
CA LYS A 475 -20.63 -14.46 -28.15
C LYS A 475 -21.59 -13.40 -27.62
N ASN A 476 -21.41 -12.96 -26.38
CA ASN A 476 -22.35 -12.06 -25.68
C ASN A 476 -21.64 -10.82 -25.09
N VAL A 477 -20.67 -10.30 -25.83
CA VAL A 477 -19.87 -9.15 -25.40
C VAL A 477 -20.69 -7.88 -25.19
N GLU A 478 -21.86 -7.78 -25.83
CA GLU A 478 -22.78 -6.67 -25.67
C GLU A 478 -23.29 -6.53 -24.21
N ILE A 479 -23.41 -7.65 -23.47
CA ILE A 479 -23.79 -7.62 -22.05
C ILE A 479 -22.68 -6.95 -21.22
N LEU A 480 -21.43 -7.34 -21.44
CA LEU A 480 -20.28 -6.73 -20.76
C LEU A 480 -20.12 -5.25 -21.12
N ASN A 481 -20.27 -4.91 -22.39
CA ASN A 481 -20.17 -3.53 -22.85
C ASN A 481 -21.28 -2.64 -22.23
N SER A 482 -22.51 -3.14 -22.20
CA SER A 482 -23.63 -2.42 -21.57
C SER A 482 -23.38 -2.09 -20.10
N ILE A 483 -22.86 -3.06 -19.33
CA ILE A 483 -22.52 -2.85 -17.90
C ILE A 483 -21.35 -1.89 -17.75
N ARG A 484 -20.34 -2.00 -18.60
CA ARG A 484 -19.15 -1.14 -18.55
C ARG A 484 -19.50 0.33 -18.81
N GLU A 485 -20.26 0.59 -19.85
CA GLU A 485 -20.62 1.93 -20.30
C GLU A 485 -21.62 2.61 -19.35
N SER A 486 -22.69 1.90 -18.96
CA SER A 486 -23.70 2.44 -18.07
C SER A 486 -23.29 2.46 -16.59
N ARG A 487 -22.31 1.64 -16.21
CA ARG A 487 -21.95 1.34 -14.82
C ARG A 487 -23.15 0.83 -13.98
N ASP A 488 -24.17 0.33 -14.66
CA ASP A 488 -25.39 -0.21 -14.08
C ASP A 488 -25.74 -1.55 -14.71
N LEU A 489 -26.54 -2.34 -14.02
CA LEU A 489 -27.19 -3.53 -14.55
C LEU A 489 -28.67 -3.20 -14.75
N SER A 490 -29.04 -2.82 -15.98
CA SER A 490 -30.40 -2.56 -16.36
C SER A 490 -31.24 -3.83 -16.40
N ASP A 491 -32.53 -3.74 -16.28
CA ASP A 491 -33.47 -4.88 -16.33
C ASP A 491 -33.36 -5.62 -17.66
N ASP A 492 -33.17 -4.90 -18.78
CA ASP A 492 -32.94 -5.49 -20.10
C ASP A 492 -31.63 -6.30 -20.16
N THR A 493 -30.53 -5.71 -19.68
CA THR A 493 -29.24 -6.40 -19.62
C THR A 493 -29.30 -7.60 -18.68
N ALA A 494 -29.97 -7.48 -17.53
CA ALA A 494 -30.17 -8.59 -16.60
C ALA A 494 -30.99 -9.73 -17.22
N ALA A 495 -32.03 -9.40 -18.02
CA ALA A 495 -32.81 -10.40 -18.75
C ALA A 495 -31.99 -11.14 -19.81
N LYS A 496 -31.12 -10.45 -20.54
CA LYS A 496 -30.18 -11.05 -21.50
C LYS A 496 -29.18 -11.95 -20.79
N LEU A 497 -28.61 -11.48 -19.69
CA LEU A 497 -27.67 -12.26 -18.86
C LEU A 497 -28.36 -13.52 -18.32
N LYS A 498 -29.59 -13.43 -17.84
CA LYS A 498 -30.39 -14.55 -17.38
C LYS A 498 -30.52 -15.63 -18.46
N THR A 499 -30.89 -15.24 -19.67
CA THR A 499 -31.05 -16.14 -20.80
C THR A 499 -29.73 -16.91 -21.10
N VAL A 500 -28.62 -16.18 -21.10
CA VAL A 500 -27.30 -16.77 -21.36
C VAL A 500 -26.89 -17.73 -20.24
N VAL A 501 -27.07 -17.34 -18.98
CA VAL A 501 -26.70 -18.17 -17.81
C VAL A 501 -27.57 -19.44 -17.74
N GLU A 502 -28.90 -19.33 -17.98
CA GLU A 502 -29.80 -20.49 -17.99
C GLU A 502 -29.45 -21.48 -19.09
N ALA A 503 -29.15 -20.98 -20.29
CA ALA A 503 -28.74 -21.85 -21.40
C ALA A 503 -27.39 -22.54 -21.09
N PHE A 504 -26.43 -21.79 -20.51
CA PHE A 504 -25.11 -22.35 -20.16
C PHE A 504 -25.19 -23.36 -19.04
N THR A 505 -25.97 -23.11 -18.00
CA THR A 505 -26.11 -24.04 -16.85
C THR A 505 -26.64 -25.38 -17.29
N LYS A 506 -27.57 -25.40 -18.26
CA LYS A 506 -28.10 -26.66 -18.83
C LYS A 506 -27.05 -27.51 -19.57
N THR A 507 -25.98 -26.89 -20.04
CA THR A 507 -24.90 -27.61 -20.71
C THR A 507 -23.90 -28.26 -19.75
N LEU A 508 -23.92 -27.85 -18.48
CA LEU A 508 -23.02 -28.32 -17.42
C LEU A 508 -23.68 -29.38 -16.49
N ALA A 509 -24.99 -29.41 -16.47
CA ALA A 509 -25.77 -30.43 -15.76
C ALA A 509 -25.73 -31.74 -16.53
#